data_57e64f69b8c3572edf0807bc1e652af7
#
_entry.id   57e64f69b8c3572edf0807bc1e652af7
#
_cell.length_a   1.000
_cell.length_b   1.000
_cell.length_c   1.000
_cell.angle_alpha   90.00
_cell.angle_beta   90.00
_cell.angle_gamma   90.00
#
_symmetry.space_group_name_H-M   'P 1'
#
loop_
_entity.id
_entity.type
_entity.pdbx_description
1 polymer ?
#
loop_
_entity_poly.entity_id
_entity_poly.type
_entity_poly.pdbx_seq_one_letter_code
_entity_poly.pdbx_strand_id
1 'polypeptide(L)'
;ADRIARGMDKCGAEEGEVITGGLITRAIEQAQKRVELQNFQTRKRLLEYDDVMNQQREVVYSLRFFALEKGEELKAESRRMIESALGRAVRDYLGEASRPEDFDREGLRSSLALQYLVTPEQVTAAAATPDLDAIVSAAQAEGEAAFHRKVEYLREFGRKINIPDVDGQILSQV
;
A
#
# COMPACT_ATOMS: atom_id res chain seq x y z
N ALA A 1 41.85 -10.34 -12.03
CA ALA A 1 42.93 -9.37 -12.17
C ALA A 1 44.25 -9.95 -11.67
N ASP A 2 44.38 -10.40 -10.42
CA ASP A 2 45.64 -10.82 -9.78
C ASP A 2 46.35 -12.03 -10.44
N ARG A 3 45.58 -12.95 -11.04
CA ARG A 3 46.18 -14.09 -11.77
C ARG A 3 46.79 -13.68 -13.09
N ILE A 4 46.22 -12.71 -13.77
CA ILE A 4 46.76 -12.16 -15.02
C ILE A 4 47.97 -11.31 -14.73
N ALA A 5 47.92 -10.43 -13.72
CA ALA A 5 49.04 -9.61 -13.27
C ALA A 5 50.27 -10.50 -12.93
N ARG A 6 50.07 -11.51 -12.08
CA ARG A 6 51.14 -12.48 -11.75
C ARG A 6 51.68 -13.28 -12.95
N GLY A 7 50.84 -13.51 -13.95
CA GLY A 7 51.25 -14.15 -15.20
C GLY A 7 52.14 -13.24 -16.04
N MET A 8 51.79 -11.94 -16.10
CA MET A 8 52.56 -10.91 -16.81
C MET A 8 53.95 -10.67 -16.18
N ASP A 9 53.96 -10.57 -14.83
CA ASP A 9 55.23 -10.44 -14.09
C ASP A 9 56.18 -11.61 -14.36
N LYS A 10 55.67 -12.83 -14.50
CA LYS A 10 56.46 -14.03 -14.83
C LYS A 10 56.93 -14.08 -16.29
N CYS A 11 56.20 -13.43 -17.21
CA CYS A 11 56.55 -13.36 -18.63
C CYS A 11 57.50 -12.21 -18.95
N GLY A 12 57.85 -11.35 -17.96
CA GLY A 12 58.78 -10.24 -18.17
C GLY A 12 58.25 -9.17 -19.10
N ALA A 13 56.93 -8.94 -19.12
CA ALA A 13 56.29 -7.91 -19.95
C ALA A 13 56.68 -6.51 -19.44
N GLU A 14 57.23 -5.67 -20.31
CA GLU A 14 57.57 -4.28 -19.99
C GLU A 14 56.34 -3.37 -19.95
N GLU A 15 56.43 -2.32 -19.13
CA GLU A 15 55.34 -1.35 -18.99
C GLU A 15 55.12 -0.61 -20.33
N GLY A 16 53.93 -0.75 -20.91
CA GLY A 16 53.55 -0.18 -22.22
C GLY A 16 53.62 -1.16 -23.40
N GLU A 17 53.99 -2.43 -23.19
CA GLU A 17 53.96 -3.45 -24.24
C GLU A 17 52.54 -3.86 -24.59
N VAL A 18 52.24 -3.96 -25.90
CA VAL A 18 50.93 -4.41 -26.39
C VAL A 18 50.75 -5.90 -26.21
N ILE A 19 49.87 -6.30 -25.34
CA ILE A 19 49.65 -7.71 -25.02
C ILE A 19 48.75 -8.34 -26.13
N THR A 20 49.38 -9.15 -26.99
CA THR A 20 48.71 -9.80 -28.13
C THR A 20 48.35 -11.28 -27.89
N GLY A 21 48.50 -11.77 -26.68
CA GLY A 21 48.22 -13.16 -26.34
C GLY A 21 46.73 -13.53 -26.41
N GLY A 22 46.38 -14.52 -27.26
CA GLY A 22 44.97 -14.95 -27.47
C GLY A 22 44.25 -15.40 -26.18
N LEU A 23 44.96 -15.83 -25.15
CA LEU A 23 44.38 -16.14 -23.83
C LEU A 23 43.94 -14.89 -23.09
N ILE A 24 44.71 -13.80 -23.21
CA ILE A 24 44.38 -12.52 -22.54
C ILE A 24 43.22 -11.85 -23.24
N THR A 25 43.19 -11.84 -24.57
CA THR A 25 42.07 -11.33 -25.35
C THR A 25 40.76 -12.05 -24.95
N ARG A 26 40.77 -13.38 -24.87
CA ARG A 26 39.60 -14.15 -24.43
C ARG A 26 39.20 -13.83 -22.97
N ALA A 27 40.16 -13.63 -22.07
CA ALA A 27 39.89 -13.27 -20.69
C ALA A 27 39.20 -11.88 -20.59
N ILE A 28 39.66 -10.92 -21.39
CA ILE A 28 39.08 -9.57 -21.49
C ILE A 28 37.69 -9.64 -22.06
N GLU A 29 37.47 -10.36 -23.17
CA GLU A 29 36.13 -10.56 -23.77
C GLU A 29 35.17 -11.20 -22.78
N GLN A 30 35.62 -12.19 -22.02
CA GLN A 30 34.78 -12.85 -21.03
C GLN A 30 34.47 -11.92 -19.86
N ALA A 31 35.40 -11.07 -19.44
CA ALA A 31 35.20 -10.06 -18.43
C ALA A 31 34.18 -9.00 -18.91
N GLN A 32 34.33 -8.51 -20.14
CA GLN A 32 33.39 -7.57 -20.75
C GLN A 32 31.96 -8.15 -20.86
N LYS A 33 31.82 -9.37 -21.36
CA LYS A 33 30.50 -10.05 -21.41
C LYS A 33 29.87 -10.18 -20.02
N ARG A 34 30.66 -10.43 -18.98
CA ARG A 34 30.14 -10.52 -17.61
C ARG A 34 29.65 -9.18 -17.10
N VAL A 35 30.40 -8.09 -17.37
CA VAL A 35 29.99 -6.72 -17.00
C VAL A 35 28.74 -6.30 -17.77
N GLU A 36 28.68 -6.59 -19.07
CA GLU A 36 27.50 -6.31 -19.90
C GLU A 36 26.26 -7.04 -19.39
N LEU A 37 26.40 -8.34 -19.05
CA LEU A 37 25.32 -9.13 -18.49
C LEU A 37 24.83 -8.54 -17.15
N GLN A 38 25.75 -8.14 -16.28
CA GLN A 38 25.41 -7.52 -15.01
C GLN A 38 24.69 -6.18 -15.21
N ASN A 39 25.19 -5.34 -16.11
CA ASN A 39 24.56 -4.06 -16.45
C ASN A 39 23.16 -4.27 -17.07
N PHE A 40 23.03 -5.26 -17.94
CA PHE A 40 21.72 -5.63 -18.50
C PHE A 40 20.72 -6.07 -17.42
N GLN A 41 21.16 -6.93 -16.50
CA GLN A 41 20.30 -7.38 -15.39
C GLN A 41 19.89 -6.22 -14.48
N THR A 42 20.81 -5.30 -14.20
CA THR A 42 20.52 -4.10 -13.40
C THR A 42 19.50 -3.21 -14.09
N ARG A 43 19.69 -2.95 -15.39
CA ARG A 43 18.71 -2.16 -16.18
C ARG A 43 17.35 -2.82 -16.24
N LYS A 44 17.33 -4.16 -16.43
CA LYS A 44 16.06 -4.92 -16.46
C LYS A 44 15.30 -4.78 -15.13
N ARG A 45 15.98 -4.92 -14.00
CA ARG A 45 15.36 -4.75 -12.68
C ARG A 45 14.84 -3.32 -12.45
N LEU A 46 15.56 -2.31 -12.93
CA LEU A 46 15.11 -0.92 -12.85
C LEU A 46 13.84 -0.69 -13.68
N LEU A 47 13.77 -1.25 -14.88
CA LEU A 47 12.55 -1.17 -15.71
C LEU A 47 11.38 -1.91 -15.06
N GLU A 48 11.58 -3.11 -14.54
CA GLU A 48 10.54 -3.86 -13.82
C GLU A 48 10.02 -3.08 -12.61
N TYR A 49 10.91 -2.39 -11.89
CA TYR A 49 10.53 -1.54 -10.77
C TYR A 49 9.76 -0.28 -11.24
N ASP A 50 10.22 0.35 -12.32
CA ASP A 50 9.56 1.53 -12.90
C ASP A 50 8.16 1.21 -13.42
N ASP A 51 7.97 0.05 -14.03
CA ASP A 51 6.64 -0.43 -14.45
C ASP A 51 5.67 -0.55 -13.27
N VAL A 52 6.12 -1.12 -12.15
CA VAL A 52 5.30 -1.21 -10.93
C VAL A 52 4.97 0.18 -10.39
N MET A 53 5.96 1.08 -10.36
CA MET A 53 5.75 2.46 -9.90
C MET A 53 4.79 3.23 -10.80
N ASN A 54 4.85 3.02 -12.11
CA ASN A 54 3.92 3.63 -13.07
C ASN A 54 2.50 3.07 -12.88
N GLN A 55 2.33 1.77 -12.70
CA GLN A 55 1.02 1.19 -12.39
C GLN A 55 0.42 1.76 -11.11
N GLN A 56 1.20 1.89 -10.05
CA GLN A 56 0.75 2.52 -8.81
C GLN A 56 0.36 3.99 -9.04
N ARG A 57 1.14 4.72 -9.82
CA ARG A 57 0.84 6.11 -10.18
C ARG A 57 -0.48 6.22 -10.94
N GLU A 58 -0.69 5.37 -11.94
CA GLU A 58 -1.94 5.34 -12.72
C GLU A 58 -3.16 5.09 -11.84
N VAL A 59 -3.07 4.15 -10.88
CA VAL A 59 -4.15 3.90 -9.92
C VAL A 59 -4.45 5.15 -9.09
N VAL A 60 -3.43 5.81 -8.54
CA VAL A 60 -3.62 7.02 -7.73
C VAL A 60 -4.19 8.17 -8.56
N TYR A 61 -3.68 8.38 -9.78
CA TYR A 61 -4.19 9.45 -10.65
C TYR A 61 -5.60 9.18 -11.15
N SER A 62 -5.94 7.93 -11.49
CA SER A 62 -7.31 7.59 -11.89
C SER A 62 -8.31 7.79 -10.75
N LEU A 63 -7.92 7.42 -9.51
CA LEU A 63 -8.74 7.65 -8.33
C LEU A 63 -8.94 9.15 -8.05
N ARG A 64 -7.86 9.93 -8.19
CA ARG A 64 -7.92 11.39 -8.05
C ARG A 64 -8.80 12.04 -9.11
N PHE A 65 -8.69 11.61 -10.35
CA PHE A 65 -9.50 12.10 -11.45
C PHE A 65 -10.99 11.77 -11.23
N PHE A 66 -11.27 10.52 -10.82
CA PHE A 66 -12.61 10.09 -10.44
C PHE A 66 -13.17 10.95 -9.31
N ALA A 67 -12.38 11.23 -8.27
CA ALA A 67 -12.81 12.07 -7.15
C ALA A 67 -13.14 13.51 -7.56
N LEU A 68 -12.42 14.08 -8.55
CA LEU A 68 -12.65 15.44 -9.04
C LEU A 68 -13.86 15.55 -9.97
N GLU A 69 -14.11 14.54 -10.81
CA GLU A 69 -15.19 14.60 -11.80
C GLU A 69 -16.53 14.05 -11.32
N LYS A 70 -16.54 13.10 -10.39
CA LYS A 70 -17.72 12.32 -10.06
C LYS A 70 -18.08 12.38 -8.58
N GLY A 71 -18.34 13.58 -8.07
CA GLY A 71 -18.58 13.83 -6.66
C GLY A 71 -19.69 12.97 -6.01
N GLU A 72 -20.78 12.63 -6.73
CA GLU A 72 -21.84 11.76 -6.19
C GLU A 72 -21.43 10.27 -6.16
N GLU A 73 -20.70 9.81 -7.19
CA GLU A 73 -20.17 8.45 -7.22
C GLU A 73 -19.06 8.27 -6.17
N LEU A 74 -18.35 9.33 -5.82
CA LEU A 74 -17.34 9.33 -4.77
C LEU A 74 -17.92 8.97 -3.41
N LYS A 75 -19.13 9.43 -3.09
CA LYS A 75 -19.82 9.07 -1.84
C LYS A 75 -20.06 7.56 -1.74
N ALA A 76 -20.46 6.94 -2.84
CA ALA A 76 -20.67 5.49 -2.88
C ALA A 76 -19.35 4.72 -2.74
N GLU A 77 -18.25 5.22 -3.36
CA GLU A 77 -16.94 4.61 -3.25
C GLU A 77 -16.34 4.78 -1.85
N SER A 78 -16.49 5.95 -1.24
CA SER A 78 -16.08 6.19 0.15
C SER A 78 -16.75 5.24 1.12
N ARG A 79 -18.06 4.98 0.94
CA ARG A 79 -18.79 3.98 1.75
C ARG A 79 -18.19 2.59 1.58
N ARG A 80 -17.94 2.14 0.36
CA ARG A 80 -17.31 0.84 0.10
C ARG A 80 -15.93 0.73 0.74
N MET A 81 -15.13 1.81 0.72
CA MET A 81 -13.84 1.86 1.38
C MET A 81 -13.98 1.70 2.89
N ILE A 82 -14.93 2.39 3.51
CA ILE A 82 -15.23 2.29 4.95
C ILE A 82 -15.68 0.86 5.30
N GLU A 83 -16.63 0.30 4.56
CA GLU A 83 -17.12 -1.07 4.75
C GLU A 83 -15.98 -2.10 4.63
N SER A 84 -15.14 -1.95 3.61
CA SER A 84 -13.96 -2.82 3.41
C SER A 84 -12.94 -2.68 4.53
N ALA A 85 -12.67 -1.45 5.00
CA ALA A 85 -11.72 -1.19 6.07
C ALA A 85 -12.22 -1.77 7.41
N LEU A 86 -13.50 -1.58 7.72
CA LEU A 86 -14.11 -2.15 8.93
C LEU A 86 -14.14 -3.66 8.89
N GLY A 87 -14.48 -4.26 7.74
CA GLY A 87 -14.45 -5.71 7.57
C GLY A 87 -13.04 -6.30 7.76
N ARG A 88 -11.99 -5.60 7.30
CA ARG A 88 -10.60 -6.00 7.56
C ARG A 88 -10.25 -5.87 9.04
N ALA A 89 -10.56 -4.74 9.66
CA ALA A 89 -10.29 -4.53 11.08
C ALA A 89 -10.92 -5.62 11.96
N VAL A 90 -12.17 -5.99 11.71
CA VAL A 90 -12.82 -7.09 12.45
C VAL A 90 -12.08 -8.41 12.24
N ARG A 91 -11.71 -8.73 11.00
CA ARG A 91 -10.99 -9.97 10.70
C ARG A 91 -9.58 -10.01 11.28
N ASP A 92 -8.88 -8.88 11.31
CA ASP A 92 -7.53 -8.78 11.86
C ASP A 92 -7.51 -9.07 13.38
N TYR A 93 -8.54 -8.61 14.12
CA TYR A 93 -8.64 -8.83 15.57
C TYR A 93 -9.29 -10.15 15.97
N LEU A 94 -10.19 -10.67 15.14
CA LEU A 94 -11.01 -11.83 15.49
C LEU A 94 -10.77 -13.05 14.59
N GLY A 95 -10.22 -12.87 13.39
CA GLY A 95 -10.16 -13.91 12.36
C GLY A 95 -9.14 -15.01 12.61
N GLU A 96 -8.09 -14.76 13.39
CA GLU A 96 -7.06 -15.76 13.72
C GLU A 96 -7.46 -16.67 14.89
N ALA A 97 -8.45 -16.26 15.67
CA ALA A 97 -8.87 -17.01 16.85
C ALA A 97 -9.80 -18.17 16.45
N SER A 98 -9.43 -19.38 16.87
CA SER A 98 -10.23 -20.60 16.60
C SER A 98 -11.49 -20.70 17.46
N ARG A 99 -11.60 -19.88 18.52
CA ARG A 99 -12.73 -19.90 19.46
C ARG A 99 -13.16 -18.47 19.78
N PRO A 100 -14.47 -18.23 19.98
CA PRO A 100 -14.98 -16.91 20.37
C PRO A 100 -14.45 -16.39 21.71
N GLU A 101 -13.94 -17.29 22.56
CA GLU A 101 -13.33 -16.96 23.85
C GLU A 101 -11.96 -16.28 23.70
N ASP A 102 -11.27 -16.58 22.59
CA ASP A 102 -9.92 -16.08 22.27
C ASP A 102 -9.96 -14.77 21.43
N PHE A 103 -11.15 -14.23 21.14
CA PHE A 103 -11.31 -13.01 20.39
C PHE A 103 -10.73 -11.81 21.15
N ASP A 104 -9.85 -11.03 20.51
CA ASP A 104 -9.35 -9.75 21.04
C ASP A 104 -10.41 -8.64 20.91
N ARG A 105 -11.44 -8.73 21.74
CA ARG A 105 -12.57 -7.78 21.76
C ARG A 105 -12.15 -6.39 22.22
N GLU A 106 -11.20 -6.31 23.13
CA GLU A 106 -10.74 -5.01 23.66
C GLU A 106 -9.88 -4.28 22.64
N GLY A 107 -9.01 -4.99 21.92
CA GLY A 107 -8.25 -4.44 20.78
C GLY A 107 -9.18 -3.95 19.67
N LEU A 108 -10.18 -4.76 19.28
CA LEU A 108 -11.19 -4.36 18.31
C LEU A 108 -11.97 -3.12 18.75
N ARG A 109 -12.44 -3.10 20.01
CA ARG A 109 -13.18 -1.96 20.59
C ARG A 109 -12.36 -0.67 20.52
N SER A 110 -11.11 -0.74 20.92
CA SER A 110 -10.20 0.40 20.91
C SER A 110 -9.91 0.89 19.48
N SER A 111 -9.70 -0.03 18.54
CA SER A 111 -9.48 0.29 17.13
C SER A 111 -10.71 0.96 16.52
N LEU A 112 -11.91 0.41 16.72
CA LEU A 112 -13.16 0.97 16.18
C LEU A 112 -13.44 2.37 16.72
N ALA A 113 -13.23 2.58 18.02
CA ALA A 113 -13.47 3.88 18.64
C ALA A 113 -12.47 4.95 18.18
N LEU A 114 -11.17 4.62 18.12
CA LEU A 114 -10.11 5.58 17.84
C LEU A 114 -9.91 5.85 16.35
N GLN A 115 -9.99 4.83 15.51
CA GLN A 115 -9.69 4.97 14.08
C GLN A 115 -10.92 5.28 13.24
N TYR A 116 -12.06 4.70 13.59
CA TYR A 116 -13.29 4.81 12.78
C TYR A 116 -14.40 5.62 13.42
N LEU A 117 -14.21 6.08 14.66
CA LEU A 117 -15.24 6.81 15.44
C LEU A 117 -16.57 6.04 15.55
N VAL A 118 -16.50 4.73 15.48
CA VAL A 118 -17.63 3.82 15.57
C VAL A 118 -17.94 3.56 17.05
N THR A 119 -19.23 3.61 17.40
CA THR A 119 -19.69 3.29 18.75
C THR A 119 -19.54 1.77 18.98
N PRO A 120 -18.67 1.32 19.87
CA PRO A 120 -18.32 -0.10 19.94
C PRO A 120 -19.39 -0.98 20.60
N GLU A 121 -20.40 -0.38 21.28
CA GLU A 121 -21.39 -1.15 22.05
C GLU A 121 -22.20 -2.12 21.18
N GLN A 122 -22.65 -1.69 20.02
CA GLN A 122 -23.45 -2.53 19.12
C GLN A 122 -22.61 -3.64 18.48
N VAL A 123 -21.38 -3.32 18.12
CA VAL A 123 -20.42 -4.28 17.55
C VAL A 123 -20.00 -5.30 18.60
N THR A 124 -19.76 -4.85 19.85
CA THR A 124 -19.40 -5.75 20.97
C THR A 124 -20.57 -6.66 21.37
N ALA A 125 -21.80 -6.18 21.26
CA ALA A 125 -22.98 -7.01 21.47
C ALA A 125 -23.09 -8.11 20.39
N ALA A 126 -22.83 -7.76 19.12
CA ALA A 126 -22.77 -8.75 18.05
C ALA A 126 -21.60 -9.72 18.23
N ALA A 127 -20.46 -9.26 18.74
CA ALA A 127 -19.29 -10.09 19.04
C ALA A 127 -19.52 -11.12 20.19
N ALA A 128 -20.65 -11.07 20.89
CA ALA A 128 -21.06 -12.13 21.79
C ALA A 128 -21.48 -13.41 21.05
N THR A 129 -21.82 -13.31 19.76
CA THR A 129 -22.09 -14.46 18.90
C THR A 129 -20.79 -15.01 18.28
N PRO A 130 -20.71 -16.31 17.99
CA PRO A 130 -19.54 -16.92 17.36
C PRO A 130 -19.44 -16.64 15.83
N ASP A 131 -20.39 -15.91 15.28
CA ASP A 131 -20.48 -15.64 13.83
C ASP A 131 -19.70 -14.38 13.44
N LEU A 132 -18.56 -14.59 12.82
CA LEU A 132 -17.68 -13.52 12.35
C LEU A 132 -18.36 -12.61 11.31
N ASP A 133 -19.16 -13.18 10.42
CA ASP A 133 -19.84 -12.40 9.37
C ASP A 133 -20.96 -11.52 9.96
N ALA A 134 -21.61 -11.96 11.02
CA ALA A 134 -22.56 -11.13 11.77
C ALA A 134 -21.86 -9.94 12.45
N ILE A 135 -20.66 -10.16 13.01
CA ILE A 135 -19.84 -9.10 13.62
C ILE A 135 -19.38 -8.10 12.55
N VAL A 136 -18.91 -8.58 11.40
CA VAL A 136 -18.53 -7.73 10.26
C VAL A 136 -19.70 -6.87 9.81
N SER A 137 -20.89 -7.48 9.64
CA SER A 137 -22.11 -6.77 9.21
C SER A 137 -22.54 -5.71 10.23
N ALA A 138 -22.46 -6.00 11.51
CA ALA A 138 -22.74 -5.04 12.58
C ALA A 138 -21.73 -3.88 12.59
N ALA A 139 -20.46 -4.14 12.39
CA ALA A 139 -19.42 -3.11 12.31
C ALA A 139 -19.63 -2.20 11.10
N GLN A 140 -19.98 -2.76 9.95
CA GLN A 140 -20.28 -2.01 8.73
C GLN A 140 -21.51 -1.11 8.88
N ALA A 141 -22.61 -1.65 9.44
CA ALA A 141 -23.83 -0.88 9.71
C ALA A 141 -23.57 0.29 10.67
N GLU A 142 -22.83 0.05 11.74
CA GLU A 142 -22.47 1.11 12.69
C GLU A 142 -21.49 2.13 12.09
N GLY A 143 -20.57 1.68 11.21
CA GLY A 143 -19.69 2.56 10.44
C GLY A 143 -20.45 3.49 9.51
N GLU A 144 -21.49 3.00 8.82
CA GLU A 144 -22.35 3.83 7.99
C GLU A 144 -23.13 4.85 8.84
N ALA A 145 -23.67 4.42 9.99
CA ALA A 145 -24.34 5.30 10.92
C ALA A 145 -23.39 6.38 11.48
N ALA A 146 -22.14 6.03 11.81
CA ALA A 146 -21.13 6.96 12.27
C ALA A 146 -20.78 7.98 11.18
N PHE A 147 -20.64 7.55 9.94
CA PHE A 147 -20.42 8.43 8.79
C PHE A 147 -21.55 9.45 8.64
N HIS A 148 -22.79 9.00 8.66
CA HIS A 148 -23.96 9.89 8.59
C HIS A 148 -24.01 10.89 9.76
N ARG A 149 -23.76 10.44 10.99
CA ARG A 149 -23.68 11.34 12.16
C ARG A 149 -22.61 12.42 11.98
N LYS A 150 -21.44 12.04 11.44
CA LYS A 150 -20.33 12.98 11.20
C LYS A 150 -20.67 14.00 10.13
N VAL A 151 -21.26 13.57 9.02
CA VAL A 151 -21.71 14.48 7.95
C VAL A 151 -22.74 15.47 8.46
N GLU A 152 -23.74 15.02 9.22
CA GLU A 152 -24.76 15.90 9.77
C GLU A 152 -24.18 16.90 10.78
N TYR A 153 -23.29 16.43 11.65
CA TYR A 153 -22.55 17.33 12.56
C TYR A 153 -21.77 18.41 11.79
N LEU A 154 -21.09 18.05 10.73
CA LEU A 154 -20.32 19.01 9.92
C LEU A 154 -21.25 20.00 9.20
N ARG A 155 -22.42 19.56 8.72
CA ARG A 155 -23.43 20.43 8.14
C ARG A 155 -23.96 21.45 9.15
N GLU A 156 -24.31 20.98 10.35
CA GLU A 156 -24.76 21.88 11.41
C GLU A 156 -23.69 22.87 11.82
N PHE A 157 -22.46 22.40 11.96
CA PHE A 157 -21.32 23.26 12.29
C PHE A 157 -21.08 24.31 11.20
N GLY A 158 -21.07 23.90 9.92
CA GLY A 158 -20.92 24.79 8.77
C GLY A 158 -22.01 25.87 8.71
N ARG A 159 -23.26 25.51 9.00
CA ARG A 159 -24.38 26.48 9.10
C ARG A 159 -24.16 27.49 10.21
N LYS A 160 -23.65 27.06 11.37
CA LYS A 160 -23.37 27.93 12.53
C LYS A 160 -22.30 28.98 12.25
N ILE A 161 -21.27 28.61 11.46
CA ILE A 161 -20.16 29.50 11.10
C ILE A 161 -20.32 30.13 9.71
N ASN A 162 -21.50 29.96 9.12
CA ASN A 162 -21.92 30.61 7.87
C ASN A 162 -21.02 30.29 6.66
N ILE A 163 -20.57 29.02 6.53
CA ILE A 163 -19.80 28.54 5.40
C ILE A 163 -20.73 28.33 4.19
N PRO A 164 -20.50 28.98 3.05
CA PRO A 164 -21.20 28.67 1.82
C PRO A 164 -20.75 27.29 1.31
N ASP A 165 -21.67 26.49 0.79
CA ASP A 165 -21.41 25.18 0.19
C ASP A 165 -20.67 24.20 1.13
N VAL A 166 -21.27 23.92 2.28
CA VAL A 166 -20.71 22.98 3.28
C VAL A 166 -20.52 21.57 2.67
N ASP A 167 -21.43 21.13 1.82
CA ASP A 167 -21.36 19.79 1.21
C ASP A 167 -20.18 19.65 0.25
N GLY A 168 -19.89 20.67 -0.55
CA GLY A 168 -18.71 20.69 -1.43
C GLY A 168 -17.40 20.71 -0.64
N GLN A 169 -17.36 21.44 0.49
CA GLN A 169 -16.17 21.47 1.35
C GLN A 169 -15.94 20.16 2.10
N ILE A 170 -16.98 19.49 2.56
CA ILE A 170 -16.87 18.15 3.17
C ILE A 170 -16.27 17.16 2.16
N LEU A 171 -16.74 17.18 0.92
CA LEU A 171 -16.22 16.30 -0.14
C LEU A 171 -14.76 16.59 -0.52
N SER A 172 -14.30 17.82 -0.34
CA SER A 172 -12.91 18.19 -0.65
C SER A 172 -11.90 17.80 0.42
N GLN A 173 -12.36 17.42 1.62
CA GLN A 173 -11.52 17.03 2.76
C GLN A 173 -11.47 15.52 3.00
N VAL A 174 -12.27 14.74 2.28
CA VAL A 174 -12.26 13.27 2.29
C VAL A 174 -11.37 12.74 1.19
#